data_376c934041381cba5266704280704354
#
_entry.id   376c934041381cba5266704280704354
#
_cell.length_a   1.000
_cell.length_b   1.000
_cell.length_c   1.000
_cell.angle_alpha   90.00
_cell.angle_beta   90.00
_cell.angle_gamma   90.00
#
_symmetry.space_group_name_H-M   'P 1'
#
loop_
_entity.id
_entity.type
_entity.pdbx_description
1 polymer ?
#
loop_
_entity_poly.entity_id
_entity_poly.type
_entity_poly.pdbx_seq_one_letter_code
_entity_poly.pdbx_strand_id
1 'polypeptide(L)'
;MPSTVPEMKMVVVAVGVLIDDEGRVLVSRRAADAHQGGLWEFPGGKVEVNESVADALSRELREELGIEINTSEPLMTIEHDYGDKKVQLDVHRIKSWQGEARGLEGQPLAWQLPVDLRQWPFPAANAPILARLCET
;
A
#
# COMPACT_ATOMS: atom_id res chain seq x y z
N MET A 1 27.78 -24.76 -8.87
CA MET A 1 28.59 -23.61 -8.42
C MET A 1 27.72 -22.55 -7.83
N PRO A 2 28.01 -22.13 -6.62
CA PRO A 2 27.27 -21.01 -6.08
C PRO A 2 27.58 -19.75 -6.91
N SER A 3 26.55 -18.92 -7.11
CA SER A 3 26.72 -17.66 -7.79
C SER A 3 27.64 -16.76 -6.97
N THR A 4 28.61 -16.12 -7.63
CA THR A 4 29.46 -15.13 -6.98
C THR A 4 28.83 -13.74 -6.98
N VAL A 5 27.70 -13.59 -7.70
CA VAL A 5 26.96 -12.33 -7.74
C VAL A 5 25.91 -12.37 -6.63
N PRO A 6 25.93 -11.40 -5.69
CA PRO A 6 24.90 -11.34 -4.68
C PRO A 6 23.53 -11.22 -5.33
N GLU A 7 22.59 -12.06 -4.91
CA GLU A 7 21.22 -11.91 -5.35
C GLU A 7 20.63 -10.63 -4.81
N MET A 8 19.94 -9.90 -5.68
CA MET A 8 19.25 -8.69 -5.26
C MET A 8 18.08 -9.09 -4.36
N LYS A 9 18.02 -8.49 -3.19
CA LYS A 9 16.95 -8.78 -2.23
C LYS A 9 15.61 -8.29 -2.78
N MET A 10 14.63 -9.17 -2.82
CA MET A 10 13.26 -8.83 -3.17
C MET A 10 12.43 -8.62 -1.91
N VAL A 11 11.82 -7.46 -1.77
CA VAL A 11 10.91 -7.15 -0.68
C VAL A 11 9.51 -7.05 -1.26
N VAL A 12 8.61 -7.90 -0.77
CA VAL A 12 7.21 -7.89 -1.20
C VAL A 12 6.40 -7.09 -0.19
N VAL A 13 5.63 -6.13 -0.70
CA VAL A 13 4.79 -5.26 0.11
C VAL A 13 3.34 -5.44 -0.33
N ALA A 14 2.46 -5.76 0.61
CA ALA A 14 1.03 -5.85 0.35
C ALA A 14 0.43 -4.44 0.51
N VAL A 15 -0.32 -4.00 -0.50
CA VAL A 15 -0.90 -2.65 -0.52
C VAL A 15 -2.41 -2.77 -0.71
N GLY A 16 -3.18 -2.05 0.11
CA GLY A 16 -4.63 -2.04 0.04
C GLY A 16 -5.18 -0.72 -0.46
N VAL A 17 -6.06 -0.78 -1.45
CA VAL A 17 -6.80 0.38 -1.93
C VAL A 17 -8.24 0.22 -1.47
N LEU A 18 -8.62 0.98 -0.44
CA LEU A 18 -10.00 1.02 0.06
C LEU A 18 -10.73 2.10 -0.72
N ILE A 19 -11.88 1.74 -1.28
CA ILE A 19 -12.69 2.67 -2.07
C ILE A 19 -14.07 2.72 -1.42
N ASP A 20 -14.51 3.93 -1.05
CA ASP A 20 -15.82 4.12 -0.43
C ASP A 20 -16.93 4.24 -1.49
N ASP A 21 -18.17 4.42 -1.04
CA ASP A 21 -19.34 4.48 -1.91
C ASP A 21 -19.33 5.70 -2.82
N GLU A 22 -18.52 6.70 -2.51
CA GLU A 22 -18.39 7.91 -3.32
C GLU A 22 -17.18 7.89 -4.24
N GLY A 23 -16.48 6.76 -4.30
CA GLY A 23 -15.31 6.59 -5.15
C GLY A 23 -14.03 7.20 -4.58
N ARG A 24 -14.05 7.60 -3.30
CA ARG A 24 -12.85 8.13 -2.63
C ARG A 24 -11.99 6.99 -2.14
N VAL A 25 -10.68 7.18 -2.20
CA VAL A 25 -9.72 6.19 -1.73
C VAL A 25 -9.05 6.66 -0.44
N LEU A 26 -8.66 5.70 0.39
CA LEU A 26 -8.02 5.98 1.66
C LEU A 26 -6.51 6.03 1.51
N VAL A 27 -5.91 7.11 1.99
CA VAL A 27 -4.45 7.24 2.07
C VAL A 27 -4.07 7.69 3.47
N SER A 28 -2.83 7.40 3.85
CA SER A 28 -2.28 7.81 5.14
C SER A 28 -0.96 8.53 4.92
N ARG A 29 -0.58 9.39 5.87
CA ARG A 29 0.64 10.16 5.77
C ARG A 29 1.71 9.54 6.67
N ARG A 30 2.91 9.38 6.11
CA ARG A 30 4.05 8.86 6.88
C ARG A 30 4.52 9.90 7.88
N ALA A 31 5.00 9.43 9.04
CA ALA A 31 5.57 10.33 10.04
C ALA A 31 6.74 11.12 9.45
N ALA A 32 6.88 12.38 9.87
CA ALA A 32 7.88 13.27 9.32
C ALA A 32 9.32 12.76 9.51
N ASP A 33 9.56 12.01 10.58
CA ASP A 33 10.88 11.45 10.91
C ASP A 33 11.11 10.06 10.32
N ALA A 34 10.15 9.49 9.62
CA ALA A 34 10.29 8.19 8.96
C ALA A 34 10.99 8.34 7.62
N HIS A 35 11.46 7.20 7.07
CA HIS A 35 11.96 7.16 5.69
C HIS A 35 10.86 7.65 4.74
N GLN A 36 11.18 8.60 3.88
CA GLN A 36 10.22 9.29 3.02
C GLN A 36 9.09 9.94 3.83
N GLY A 37 9.45 10.52 4.97
CA GLY A 37 8.50 11.15 5.88
C GLY A 37 7.74 12.30 5.25
N GLY A 38 6.50 12.47 5.68
CA GLY A 38 5.62 13.51 5.17
C GLY A 38 4.94 13.19 3.86
N LEU A 39 5.31 12.07 3.20
CA LEU A 39 4.64 11.62 1.98
C LEU A 39 3.40 10.82 2.33
N TRP A 40 2.43 10.85 1.44
CA TRP A 40 1.21 10.05 1.56
C TRP A 40 1.44 8.67 0.95
N GLU A 41 0.69 7.68 1.41
CA GLU A 41 0.80 6.32 0.91
C GLU A 41 -0.54 5.60 1.04
N PHE A 42 -0.69 4.51 0.29
CA PHE A 42 -1.79 3.59 0.50
C PHE A 42 -1.44 2.66 1.65
N PRO A 43 -2.42 2.26 2.49
CA PRO A 43 -2.13 1.41 3.64
C PRO A 43 -1.63 0.03 3.22
N GLY A 44 -0.82 -0.58 4.06
CA GLY A 44 -0.25 -1.89 3.84
C GLY A 44 1.11 -2.03 4.48
N GLY A 45 1.82 -3.08 4.13
CA GLY A 45 3.14 -3.32 4.68
C GLY A 45 3.80 -4.56 4.14
N LYS A 46 4.99 -4.85 4.66
CA LYS A 46 5.80 -5.97 4.19
C LYS A 46 5.14 -7.32 4.47
N VAL A 47 5.23 -8.21 3.49
CA VAL A 47 4.84 -9.59 3.63
C VAL A 47 5.97 -10.32 4.39
N GLU A 48 5.62 -10.98 5.48
CA GLU A 48 6.58 -11.69 6.31
C GLU A 48 6.82 -13.10 5.77
N VAL A 49 7.89 -13.74 6.26
CA VAL A 49 8.22 -15.10 5.89
C VAL A 49 7.06 -16.03 6.23
N ASN A 50 6.73 -16.91 5.28
CA ASN A 50 5.64 -17.88 5.42
C ASN A 50 4.23 -17.25 5.50
N GLU A 51 4.12 -16.00 5.06
CA GLU A 51 2.85 -15.28 5.04
C GLU A 51 2.44 -15.07 3.58
N SER A 52 1.16 -15.28 3.27
CA SER A 52 0.64 -14.93 1.96
C SER A 52 0.43 -13.42 1.87
N VAL A 53 0.34 -12.89 0.65
CA VAL A 53 0.03 -11.47 0.45
C VAL A 53 -1.32 -11.12 1.08
N ALA A 54 -2.32 -11.98 0.91
CA ALA A 54 -3.64 -11.75 1.48
C ALA A 54 -3.60 -11.68 3.02
N ASP A 55 -2.85 -12.59 3.65
CA ASP A 55 -2.72 -12.60 5.10
C ASP A 55 -1.94 -11.39 5.60
N ALA A 56 -0.89 -11.00 4.89
CA ALA A 56 -0.12 -9.80 5.21
C ALA A 56 -1.01 -8.56 5.16
N LEU A 57 -1.80 -8.44 4.11
CA LEU A 57 -2.70 -7.30 3.95
C LEU A 57 -3.74 -7.25 5.06
N SER A 58 -4.36 -8.39 5.39
CA SER A 58 -5.33 -8.46 6.48
C SER A 58 -4.70 -8.05 7.82
N ARG A 59 -3.50 -8.54 8.10
CA ARG A 59 -2.77 -8.20 9.32
C ARG A 59 -2.43 -6.73 9.37
N GLU A 60 -1.87 -6.19 8.29
CA GLU A 60 -1.45 -4.79 8.24
C GLU A 60 -2.64 -3.82 8.38
N LEU A 61 -3.75 -4.10 7.71
CA LEU A 61 -4.91 -3.21 7.80
C LEU A 61 -5.59 -3.29 9.16
N ARG A 62 -5.52 -4.45 9.82
CA ARG A 62 -5.99 -4.57 11.20
C ARG A 62 -5.11 -3.74 12.15
N GLU A 63 -3.79 -3.86 12.01
CA GLU A 63 -2.83 -3.14 12.86
C GLU A 63 -2.87 -1.63 12.64
N GLU A 64 -2.92 -1.20 11.40
CA GLU A 64 -2.83 0.21 11.05
C GLU A 64 -4.17 0.94 11.17
N LEU A 65 -5.26 0.28 10.80
CA LEU A 65 -6.56 0.94 10.61
C LEU A 65 -7.68 0.36 11.49
N GLY A 66 -7.47 -0.82 12.08
CA GLY A 66 -8.50 -1.45 12.89
C GLY A 66 -9.67 -2.02 12.11
N ILE A 67 -9.47 -2.37 10.86
CA ILE A 67 -10.53 -2.94 10.02
C ILE A 67 -10.26 -4.41 9.71
N GLU A 68 -11.33 -5.14 9.39
CA GLU A 68 -11.26 -6.52 8.93
C GLU A 68 -11.69 -6.59 7.47
N ILE A 69 -10.82 -7.12 6.62
CA ILE A 69 -11.14 -7.29 5.19
C ILE A 69 -12.15 -8.41 5.02
N ASN A 70 -13.24 -8.14 4.31
CA ASN A 70 -14.19 -9.17 3.91
C ASN A 70 -13.88 -9.70 2.52
N THR A 71 -13.77 -8.80 1.54
CA THR A 71 -13.48 -9.19 0.16
C THR A 71 -12.44 -8.25 -0.44
N SER A 72 -11.55 -8.83 -1.24
CA SER A 72 -10.53 -8.08 -1.96
C SER A 72 -10.26 -8.76 -3.29
N GLU A 73 -9.66 -8.02 -4.21
CA GLU A 73 -9.24 -8.57 -5.50
C GLU A 73 -7.91 -7.96 -5.91
N PRO A 74 -7.05 -8.71 -6.63
CA PRO A 74 -5.82 -8.14 -7.14
C PRO A 74 -6.10 -6.99 -8.10
N LEU A 75 -5.36 -5.90 -7.96
CA LEU A 75 -5.47 -4.76 -8.85
C LEU A 75 -4.30 -4.67 -9.79
N MET A 76 -3.08 -4.71 -9.26
CA MET A 76 -1.87 -4.64 -10.05
C MET A 76 -0.66 -5.03 -9.22
N THR A 77 0.45 -5.31 -9.90
CA THR A 77 1.74 -5.56 -9.28
C THR A 77 2.74 -4.58 -9.87
N ILE A 78 3.52 -3.95 -9.00
CA ILE A 78 4.53 -2.97 -9.40
C ILE A 78 5.88 -3.42 -8.87
N GLU A 79 6.90 -3.43 -9.73
CA GLU A 79 8.26 -3.65 -9.30
C GLU A 79 9.02 -2.32 -9.37
N HIS A 80 9.78 -2.03 -8.33
CA HIS A 80 10.62 -0.84 -8.29
C HIS A 80 12.01 -1.23 -7.82
N ASP A 81 13.01 -0.89 -8.63
CA ASP A 81 14.40 -1.23 -8.37
C ASP A 81 15.10 -0.03 -7.73
N TYR A 82 15.54 -0.21 -6.48
CA TYR A 82 16.27 0.83 -5.76
C TYR A 82 17.79 0.68 -5.88
N GLY A 83 18.27 -0.26 -6.73
CA GLY A 83 19.70 -0.50 -6.92
C GLY A 83 20.22 -1.62 -6.04
N ASP A 84 20.07 -1.49 -4.73
CA ASP A 84 20.50 -2.50 -3.76
C ASP A 84 19.41 -3.52 -3.43
N LYS A 85 18.17 -3.20 -3.73
CA LYS A 85 17.02 -4.10 -3.52
C LYS A 85 15.92 -3.78 -4.51
N LYS A 86 15.09 -4.78 -4.78
CA LYS A 86 13.85 -4.60 -5.54
C LYS A 86 12.68 -4.67 -4.58
N VAL A 87 11.70 -3.81 -4.80
CA VAL A 87 10.45 -3.82 -4.05
C VAL A 87 9.33 -4.19 -5.01
N GLN A 88 8.54 -5.17 -4.63
CA GLN A 88 7.35 -5.55 -5.37
C GLN A 88 6.14 -5.11 -4.57
N LEU A 89 5.36 -4.20 -5.11
CA LEU A 89 4.10 -3.78 -4.52
C LEU A 89 2.99 -4.64 -5.10
N ASP A 90 2.38 -5.45 -4.27
CA ASP A 90 1.25 -6.29 -4.67
C ASP A 90 -0.02 -5.59 -4.19
N VAL A 91 -0.71 -4.94 -5.13
CA VAL A 91 -1.79 -4.01 -4.84
C VAL A 91 -3.14 -4.71 -4.99
N HIS A 92 -3.95 -4.63 -3.96
CA HIS A 92 -5.28 -5.21 -3.92
C HIS A 92 -6.33 -4.14 -3.68
N ARG A 93 -7.43 -4.26 -4.40
CA ARG A 93 -8.61 -3.43 -4.18
C ARG A 93 -9.43 -4.08 -3.07
N ILE A 94 -9.71 -3.33 -2.02
CA ILE A 94 -10.53 -3.82 -0.91
C ILE A 94 -11.98 -3.46 -1.22
N LYS A 95 -12.79 -4.47 -1.51
CA LYS A 95 -14.17 -4.27 -1.96
C LYS A 95 -15.12 -4.07 -0.80
N SER A 96 -14.90 -4.80 0.29
CA SER A 96 -15.70 -4.66 1.48
C SER A 96 -14.88 -4.99 2.72
N TRP A 97 -15.23 -4.33 3.82
CA TRP A 97 -14.55 -4.52 5.10
C TRP A 97 -15.50 -4.21 6.25
N GLN A 98 -15.14 -4.66 7.45
CA GLN A 98 -15.85 -4.37 8.68
C GLN A 98 -15.05 -3.37 9.51
N GLY A 99 -15.73 -2.48 10.17
CA GLY A 99 -15.13 -1.48 11.03
C GLY A 99 -14.91 -0.16 10.32
N GLU A 100 -14.58 0.85 11.10
CA GLU A 100 -14.26 2.18 10.59
C GLU A 100 -12.76 2.38 10.62
N ALA A 101 -12.17 2.75 9.49
CA ALA A 101 -10.74 2.97 9.40
C ALA A 101 -10.31 4.13 10.30
N ARG A 102 -9.29 3.89 11.12
CA ARG A 102 -8.73 4.86 12.05
C ARG A 102 -7.21 4.81 11.96
N GLY A 103 -6.56 5.93 12.24
CA GLY A 103 -5.10 5.98 12.30
C GLY A 103 -4.60 5.44 13.63
N LEU A 104 -4.59 4.12 13.80
CA LEU A 104 -4.23 3.48 15.08
C LEU A 104 -2.78 3.71 15.51
N GLU A 105 -1.93 4.10 14.56
CA GLU A 105 -0.52 4.41 14.83
C GLU A 105 -0.27 5.91 14.91
N GLY A 106 -1.34 6.70 15.02
CA GLY A 106 -1.26 8.15 15.08
C GLY A 106 -1.09 8.81 13.72
N GLN A 107 -1.15 8.04 12.64
CA GLN A 107 -0.99 8.59 11.29
C GLN A 107 -2.25 9.32 10.83
N PRO A 108 -2.11 10.48 10.18
CA PRO A 108 -3.25 11.15 9.56
C PRO A 108 -3.81 10.31 8.42
N LEU A 109 -5.13 10.28 8.30
CA LEU A 109 -5.83 9.60 7.21
C LEU A 109 -6.58 10.63 6.37
N ALA A 110 -6.77 10.32 5.10
CA ALA A 110 -7.59 11.13 4.21
C ALA A 110 -8.32 10.25 3.22
N TRP A 111 -9.57 10.59 2.94
CA TRP A 111 -10.40 9.99 1.89
C TRP A 111 -10.52 11.02 0.78
N GLN A 112 -9.99 10.71 -0.41
CA GLN A 112 -9.98 11.64 -1.52
C GLN A 112 -10.25 10.92 -2.83
N LEU A 113 -10.83 11.64 -3.80
CA LEU A 113 -10.95 11.10 -5.14
C LEU A 113 -9.56 10.95 -5.75
N PRO A 114 -9.31 9.89 -6.55
CA PRO A 114 -7.99 9.69 -7.12
C PRO A 114 -7.46 10.89 -7.90
N VAL A 115 -8.33 11.59 -8.64
CA VAL A 115 -7.91 12.76 -9.41
C VAL A 115 -7.35 13.87 -8.53
N ASP A 116 -7.88 14.03 -7.32
CA ASP A 116 -7.41 15.04 -6.38
C ASP A 116 -6.07 14.69 -5.77
N LEU A 117 -5.75 13.39 -5.71
CA LEU A 117 -4.48 12.92 -5.14
C LEU A 117 -3.29 13.12 -6.08
N ARG A 118 -3.51 13.44 -7.34
CA ARG A 118 -2.42 13.63 -8.31
C ARG A 118 -1.43 14.72 -7.90
N GLN A 119 -1.88 15.69 -7.12
CA GLN A 119 -1.02 16.79 -6.68
C GLN A 119 -0.48 16.60 -5.26
N TRP A 120 -0.85 15.50 -4.60
CA TRP A 120 -0.36 15.20 -3.27
C TRP A 120 1.00 14.50 -3.37
N PRO A 121 1.90 14.72 -2.41
CA PRO A 121 3.23 14.09 -2.47
C PRO A 121 3.15 12.61 -2.09
N PHE A 122 3.52 11.77 -3.05
CA PHE A 122 3.62 10.31 -2.88
C PHE A 122 5.00 9.83 -3.28
N PRO A 123 5.48 8.70 -2.73
CA PRO A 123 6.68 8.07 -3.26
C PRO A 123 6.49 7.71 -4.73
N ALA A 124 7.57 7.74 -5.51
CA ALA A 124 7.53 7.48 -6.94
C ALA A 124 6.90 6.12 -7.29
N ALA A 125 7.15 5.11 -6.45
CA ALA A 125 6.61 3.77 -6.66
C ALA A 125 5.08 3.71 -6.64
N ASN A 126 4.41 4.71 -6.05
CA ASN A 126 2.95 4.77 -5.98
C ASN A 126 2.31 5.44 -7.20
N ALA A 127 3.09 6.08 -8.06
CA ALA A 127 2.54 6.77 -9.23
C ALA A 127 1.70 5.86 -10.14
N PRO A 128 2.12 4.60 -10.43
CA PRO A 128 1.30 3.71 -11.24
C PRO A 128 -0.06 3.38 -10.60
N ILE A 129 -0.14 3.35 -9.28
CA ILE A 129 -1.41 3.09 -8.58
C ILE A 129 -2.38 4.23 -8.85
N LEU A 130 -1.93 5.46 -8.67
CA LEU A 130 -2.76 6.64 -8.93
C LEU A 130 -3.20 6.70 -10.38
N ALA A 131 -2.29 6.43 -11.32
CA ALA A 131 -2.62 6.41 -12.74
C ALA A 131 -3.72 5.38 -13.04
N ARG A 132 -3.60 4.18 -12.47
CA ARG A 132 -4.60 3.12 -12.65
C ARG A 132 -5.97 3.53 -12.11
N LEU A 133 -6.00 4.15 -10.93
CA LEU A 133 -7.24 4.56 -10.30
C LEU A 133 -7.93 5.70 -11.04
N CYS A 134 -7.17 6.53 -11.77
CA CYS A 134 -7.70 7.64 -12.53
C CYS A 134 -8.20 7.24 -13.93
N GLU A 135 -7.97 6.00 -14.37
CA GLU A 135 -8.36 5.54 -15.70
C GLU A 135 -9.86 5.28 -15.87
N THR A 136 -10.60 5.20 -14.80
CA THR A 136 -12.04 4.88 -14.90
C THR A 136 -12.88 6.10 -15.18
#